data_745a1e476fa86f53e15208fb94095617
#
_entry.id   745a1e476fa86f53e15208fb94095617
#
_cell.length_a   1.000
_cell.length_b   1.000
_cell.length_c   1.000
_cell.angle_alpha   90.00
_cell.angle_beta   90.00
_cell.angle_gamma   90.00
#
_symmetry.space_group_name_H-M   'P 1'
#
loop_
_entity.id
_entity.type
_entity.pdbx_description
1 polymer ?
#
loop_
_entity_poly.entity_id
_entity_poly.type
_entity_poly.pdbx_seq_one_letter_code
_entity_poly.pdbx_strand_id
1 'polypeptide(L)'
;MIDWPAQVVEQLDWHWQAQLRPRLDGLTDDEYLWEPTPGAWTIHPDARQDQRIDWAYPAPTPAPVTTIAWRLAHIIVGCLGQRSASHFGGPAVDYDSHPYARTAREALGQLDQEYARWLAGVRGWAAGGSMGVPLGPAESHFADYPRGALVLHINREVIHHGSEISLLRDLWAHRDD
;
A
#
# COMPACT_ATOMS: atom_id res chain seq x y z
N MET A 1 -17.61 -24.86 12.30
CA MET A 1 -18.08 -23.66 11.56
C MET A 1 -16.87 -22.86 11.14
N ILE A 2 -16.81 -22.32 9.90
CA ILE A 2 -15.69 -21.52 9.43
C ILE A 2 -15.72 -20.17 10.14
N ASP A 3 -14.57 -19.73 10.65
CA ASP A 3 -14.36 -18.38 11.19
C ASP A 3 -14.04 -17.41 10.04
N TRP A 4 -15.06 -16.85 9.41
CA TRP A 4 -14.90 -15.92 8.29
C TRP A 4 -14.10 -14.67 8.64
N PRO A 5 -14.27 -14.02 9.79
CA PRO A 5 -13.39 -12.93 10.24
C PRO A 5 -11.91 -13.30 10.23
N ALA A 6 -11.56 -14.47 10.76
CA ALA A 6 -10.18 -14.95 10.75
C ALA A 6 -9.67 -15.21 9.31
N GLN A 7 -10.50 -15.79 8.44
CA GLN A 7 -10.12 -16.06 7.05
C GLN A 7 -9.87 -14.77 6.25
N VAL A 8 -10.66 -13.73 6.49
CA VAL A 8 -10.48 -12.42 5.83
C VAL A 8 -9.15 -11.78 6.25
N VAL A 9 -8.76 -11.89 7.51
CA VAL A 9 -7.46 -11.42 8.01
C VAL A 9 -6.31 -12.25 7.43
N GLU A 10 -6.47 -13.59 7.43
CA GLU A 10 -5.45 -14.53 6.97
C GLU A 10 -5.13 -14.36 5.47
N GLN A 11 -6.09 -13.97 4.64
CA GLN A 11 -5.87 -13.78 3.21
C GLN A 11 -4.68 -12.86 2.92
N LEU A 12 -4.63 -11.68 3.56
CA LEU A 12 -3.54 -10.73 3.35
C LEU A 12 -2.27 -11.19 4.08
N ASP A 13 -2.41 -11.71 5.31
CA ASP A 13 -1.25 -12.13 6.10
C ASP A 13 -0.50 -13.29 5.42
N TRP A 14 -1.23 -14.28 4.90
CA TRP A 14 -0.61 -15.35 4.11
C TRP A 14 0.07 -14.81 2.85
N HIS A 15 -0.63 -13.95 2.08
CA HIS A 15 -0.05 -13.34 0.87
C HIS A 15 1.21 -12.54 1.18
N TRP A 16 1.17 -11.77 2.26
CA TRP A 16 2.31 -10.99 2.73
C TRP A 16 3.52 -11.89 3.05
N GLN A 17 3.33 -12.87 3.91
CA GLN A 17 4.41 -13.73 4.41
C GLN A 17 4.97 -14.67 3.33
N ALA A 18 4.09 -15.23 2.49
CA ALA A 18 4.45 -16.27 1.55
C ALA A 18 4.85 -15.76 0.16
N GLN A 19 4.38 -14.57 -0.22
CA GLN A 19 4.55 -14.06 -1.58
C GLN A 19 5.15 -12.64 -1.61
N LEU A 20 4.42 -11.63 -1.13
CA LEU A 20 4.80 -10.24 -1.39
C LEU A 20 6.11 -9.86 -0.68
N ARG A 21 6.20 -10.03 0.63
CA ARG A 21 7.37 -9.54 1.37
C ARG A 21 8.69 -10.23 0.97
N PRO A 22 8.72 -11.58 0.81
CA PRO A 22 9.90 -12.25 0.26
C PRO A 22 10.27 -11.80 -1.15
N ARG A 23 9.26 -11.48 -1.97
CA ARG A 23 9.49 -10.98 -3.34
C ARG A 23 10.18 -9.61 -3.36
N LEU A 24 10.12 -8.84 -2.28
CA LEU A 24 10.77 -7.53 -2.15
C LEU A 24 12.21 -7.61 -1.61
N ASP A 25 12.69 -8.78 -1.23
CA ASP A 25 14.06 -8.95 -0.74
C ASP A 25 15.08 -8.65 -1.85
N GLY A 26 16.14 -7.92 -1.48
CA GLY A 26 17.16 -7.51 -2.42
C GLY A 26 16.77 -6.39 -3.39
N LEU A 27 15.61 -5.72 -3.19
CA LEU A 27 15.24 -4.52 -3.95
C LEU A 27 16.35 -3.46 -3.80
N THR A 28 16.92 -3.01 -4.93
CA THR A 28 17.95 -1.97 -4.97
C THR A 28 17.33 -0.58 -5.19
N ASP A 29 18.10 0.48 -4.89
CA ASP A 29 17.63 1.85 -5.12
C ASP A 29 17.44 2.16 -6.60
N ASP A 30 18.30 1.62 -7.47
CA ASP A 30 18.17 1.78 -8.92
C ASP A 30 16.89 1.10 -9.43
N GLU A 31 16.56 -0.11 -8.94
CA GLU A 31 15.34 -0.82 -9.30
C GLU A 31 14.10 -0.10 -8.72
N TYR A 32 14.18 0.40 -7.50
CA TYR A 32 13.10 1.13 -6.82
C TYR A 32 12.64 2.35 -7.60
N LEU A 33 13.59 3.11 -8.16
CA LEU A 33 13.32 4.34 -8.91
C LEU A 33 13.26 4.14 -10.43
N TRP A 34 13.41 2.93 -10.92
CA TRP A 34 13.42 2.66 -12.34
C TRP A 34 12.10 3.03 -13.02
N GLU A 35 12.21 3.84 -14.06
CA GLU A 35 11.09 4.18 -14.95
C GLU A 35 11.03 3.15 -16.11
N PRO A 36 10.03 2.25 -16.11
CA PRO A 36 9.89 1.24 -17.17
C PRO A 36 9.54 1.86 -18.53
N THR A 37 9.02 3.08 -18.54
CA THR A 37 8.78 3.90 -19.71
C THR A 37 9.09 5.37 -19.41
N PRO A 38 9.53 6.19 -20.38
CA PRO A 38 9.71 7.62 -20.16
C PRO A 38 8.44 8.29 -19.65
N GLY A 39 8.57 9.06 -18.56
CA GLY A 39 7.45 9.76 -17.93
C GLY A 39 6.55 8.88 -17.08
N ALA A 40 7.03 7.73 -16.66
CA ALA A 40 6.36 6.94 -15.62
C ALA A 40 6.21 7.77 -14.34
N TRP A 41 5.07 7.65 -13.68
CA TRP A 41 4.87 8.27 -12.37
C TRP A 41 5.78 7.66 -11.31
N THR A 42 6.42 8.54 -10.52
CA THR A 42 7.41 8.15 -9.54
C THR A 42 7.36 9.05 -8.29
N ILE A 43 8.36 8.95 -7.46
CA ILE A 43 8.68 9.86 -6.37
C ILE A 43 9.94 10.64 -6.77
N HIS A 44 9.90 11.95 -6.66
CA HIS A 44 11.04 12.81 -6.98
C HIS A 44 11.13 14.01 -6.02
N PRO A 45 12.31 14.64 -5.88
CA PRO A 45 12.47 15.81 -5.03
C PRO A 45 11.76 17.02 -5.62
N ASP A 46 11.08 17.79 -4.78
CA ASP A 46 10.58 19.12 -5.13
C ASP A 46 11.69 20.19 -5.04
N ALA A 47 11.33 21.45 -5.23
CA ALA A 47 12.26 22.57 -5.14
C ALA A 47 12.93 22.74 -3.76
N ARG A 48 12.37 22.14 -2.71
CA ARG A 48 12.91 22.15 -1.34
C ARG A 48 13.69 20.87 -1.01
N GLN A 49 13.85 19.97 -1.99
CA GLN A 49 14.45 18.65 -1.81
C GLN A 49 13.59 17.69 -0.95
N ASP A 50 12.32 18.00 -0.69
CA ASP A 50 11.38 17.07 -0.12
C ASP A 50 10.88 16.12 -1.21
N GLN A 51 10.70 14.84 -0.86
CA GLN A 51 10.18 13.87 -1.83
C GLN A 51 8.69 14.09 -2.05
N ARG A 52 8.25 14.07 -3.31
CA ARG A 52 6.86 14.19 -3.74
C ARG A 52 6.49 13.04 -4.66
N ILE A 53 5.25 12.59 -4.55
CA ILE A 53 4.67 11.59 -5.43
C ILE A 53 3.94 12.26 -6.60
N ASP A 54 4.09 11.72 -7.80
CA ASP A 54 3.29 12.14 -8.95
C ASP A 54 1.83 11.76 -8.73
N TRP A 55 0.95 12.75 -8.91
CA TRP A 55 -0.49 12.56 -8.72
C TRP A 55 -1.29 13.54 -9.58
N ALA A 56 -2.41 13.06 -10.14
CA ALA A 56 -3.40 13.92 -10.78
C ALA A 56 -4.81 13.35 -10.61
N TYR A 57 -5.79 14.24 -10.41
CA TYR A 57 -7.19 13.87 -10.39
C TYR A 57 -8.00 14.83 -11.27
N PRO A 58 -8.78 14.36 -12.26
CA PRO A 58 -8.85 12.94 -12.68
C PRO A 58 -7.52 12.43 -13.23
N ALA A 59 -7.33 11.12 -13.17
CA ALA A 59 -6.13 10.50 -13.73
C ALA A 59 -6.02 10.79 -15.24
N PRO A 60 -4.79 10.95 -15.79
CA PRO A 60 -4.58 11.11 -17.23
C PRO A 60 -5.12 9.92 -18.03
N THR A 61 -5.43 10.17 -19.30
CA THR A 61 -5.83 9.11 -20.23
C THR A 61 -4.84 9.11 -21.42
N PRO A 62 -4.11 8.00 -21.66
CA PRO A 62 -4.09 6.76 -20.87
C PRO A 62 -3.49 6.96 -19.46
N ALA A 63 -3.86 6.08 -18.53
CA ALA A 63 -3.26 6.08 -17.19
C ALA A 63 -1.74 5.85 -17.30
N PRO A 64 -0.91 6.61 -16.58
CA PRO A 64 0.54 6.48 -16.65
C PRO A 64 1.01 5.15 -16.07
N VAL A 65 2.08 4.60 -16.63
CA VAL A 65 2.84 3.55 -15.97
C VAL A 65 3.50 4.14 -14.72
N THR A 66 3.77 3.32 -13.72
CA THR A 66 4.35 3.80 -12.45
C THR A 66 5.60 3.02 -12.10
N THR A 67 6.48 3.62 -11.30
CA THR A 67 7.65 2.96 -10.72
C THR A 67 7.29 2.09 -9.51
N ILE A 68 8.23 1.26 -9.05
CA ILE A 68 8.10 0.54 -7.77
C ILE A 68 7.97 1.54 -6.61
N ALA A 69 8.70 2.65 -6.64
CA ALA A 69 8.63 3.72 -5.66
C ALA A 69 7.21 4.25 -5.51
N TRP A 70 6.55 4.55 -6.62
CA TRP A 70 5.17 5.02 -6.62
C TRP A 70 4.20 4.00 -6.05
N ARG A 71 4.31 2.73 -6.47
CA ARG A 71 3.44 1.64 -5.99
C ARG A 71 3.60 1.38 -4.50
N LEU A 72 4.85 1.34 -4.00
CA LEU A 72 5.10 1.21 -2.57
C LEU A 72 4.51 2.39 -1.79
N ALA A 73 4.70 3.63 -2.26
CA ALA A 73 4.13 4.81 -1.64
C ALA A 73 2.60 4.75 -1.59
N HIS A 74 1.95 4.31 -2.67
CA HIS A 74 0.50 4.14 -2.71
C HIS A 74 0.02 3.10 -1.68
N ILE A 75 0.68 1.96 -1.57
CA ILE A 75 0.35 0.93 -0.56
C ILE A 75 0.56 1.50 0.85
N ILE A 76 1.70 2.15 1.11
CA ILE A 76 2.06 2.68 2.43
C ILE A 76 1.06 3.76 2.85
N VAL A 77 0.81 4.75 2.00
CA VAL A 77 -0.02 5.91 2.33
C VAL A 77 -1.51 5.62 2.15
N GLY A 78 -1.93 5.29 0.94
CA GLY A 78 -3.35 5.21 0.58
C GLY A 78 -4.04 3.96 1.09
N CYS A 79 -3.37 2.81 0.99
CA CYS A 79 -3.98 1.54 1.40
C CYS A 79 -3.88 1.33 2.92
N LEU A 80 -2.68 1.41 3.49
CA LEU A 80 -2.42 1.02 4.87
C LEU A 80 -2.45 2.20 5.85
N GLY A 81 -1.66 3.24 5.60
CA GLY A 81 -1.39 4.31 6.55
C GLY A 81 -2.62 5.15 6.88
N GLN A 82 -3.32 5.67 5.87
CA GLN A 82 -4.54 6.47 6.07
C GLN A 82 -5.60 5.67 6.82
N ARG A 83 -5.81 4.41 6.46
CA ARG A 83 -6.81 3.54 7.09
C ARG A 83 -6.42 3.17 8.50
N SER A 84 -5.14 2.88 8.75
CA SER A 84 -4.64 2.64 10.09
C SER A 84 -4.82 3.86 10.99
N ALA A 85 -4.49 5.07 10.50
CA ALA A 85 -4.66 6.31 11.24
C ALA A 85 -6.13 6.58 11.58
N SER A 86 -7.04 6.42 10.61
CA SER A 86 -8.46 6.70 10.76
C SER A 86 -9.17 5.75 11.72
N HIS A 87 -8.79 4.47 11.72
CA HIS A 87 -9.51 3.44 12.44
C HIS A 87 -8.85 2.93 13.72
N PHE A 88 -7.52 3.04 13.79
CA PHE A 88 -6.73 2.49 14.91
C PHE A 88 -5.96 3.56 15.68
N GLY A 89 -6.10 4.84 15.25
CA GLY A 89 -5.43 5.97 15.89
C GLY A 89 -3.97 6.15 15.46
N GLY A 90 -3.30 7.15 16.06
CA GLY A 90 -1.93 7.54 15.72
C GLY A 90 -1.87 8.78 14.83
N PRO A 91 -0.69 9.16 14.32
CA PRO A 91 -0.54 10.35 13.49
C PRO A 91 -1.31 10.20 12.17
N ALA A 92 -1.86 11.33 11.70
CA ALA A 92 -2.49 11.37 10.38
C ALA A 92 -1.45 11.06 9.28
N VAL A 93 -1.91 10.35 8.26
CA VAL A 93 -1.10 10.01 7.07
C VAL A 93 -1.86 10.50 5.85
N ASP A 94 -1.21 11.26 4.99
CA ASP A 94 -1.76 11.74 3.73
C ASP A 94 -0.66 11.89 2.66
N TYR A 95 -1.08 11.99 1.39
CA TYR A 95 -0.16 12.05 0.25
C TYR A 95 0.67 13.35 0.21
N ASP A 96 0.17 14.45 0.75
CA ASP A 96 0.85 15.76 0.65
C ASP A 96 1.95 15.91 1.69
N SER A 97 1.75 15.32 2.89
CA SER A 97 2.65 15.49 4.04
C SER A 97 3.52 14.26 4.33
N HIS A 98 3.28 13.12 3.65
CA HIS A 98 4.05 11.91 3.91
C HIS A 98 5.55 12.11 3.58
N PRO A 99 6.46 11.71 4.48
CA PRO A 99 7.91 11.75 4.21
C PRO A 99 8.31 10.56 3.34
N TYR A 100 8.14 10.69 2.03
CA TYR A 100 8.45 9.62 1.09
C TYR A 100 9.91 9.19 1.16
N ALA A 101 10.13 7.88 1.14
CA ALA A 101 11.44 7.27 1.20
C ALA A 101 12.29 7.59 -0.05
N ARG A 102 13.58 7.86 0.15
CA ARG A 102 14.54 8.10 -0.93
C ARG A 102 15.22 6.82 -1.40
N THR A 103 15.17 5.78 -0.59
CA THR A 103 15.82 4.50 -0.83
C THR A 103 14.82 3.34 -0.70
N ALA A 104 15.10 2.25 -1.39
CA ALA A 104 14.35 1.01 -1.28
C ALA A 104 14.27 0.52 0.17
N ARG A 105 15.38 0.58 0.89
CA ARG A 105 15.45 0.15 2.31
C ARG A 105 14.53 0.97 3.21
N GLU A 106 14.50 2.28 3.03
CA GLU A 106 13.60 3.15 3.80
C GLU A 106 12.13 2.86 3.47
N ALA A 107 11.81 2.70 2.18
CA ALA A 107 10.47 2.37 1.72
C ALA A 107 9.98 1.02 2.29
N LEU A 108 10.83 0.01 2.28
CA LEU A 108 10.49 -1.29 2.88
C LEU A 108 10.28 -1.19 4.40
N GLY A 109 11.06 -0.35 5.09
CA GLY A 109 10.85 -0.09 6.51
C GLY A 109 9.50 0.58 6.80
N GLN A 110 9.10 1.58 6.01
CA GLN A 110 7.79 2.23 6.10
C GLN A 110 6.66 1.23 5.80
N LEU A 111 6.83 0.42 4.76
CA LEU A 111 5.87 -0.61 4.36
C LEU A 111 5.65 -1.64 5.48
N ASP A 112 6.73 -2.18 6.05
CA ASP A 112 6.67 -3.15 7.14
C ASP A 112 5.97 -2.57 8.39
N GLN A 113 6.23 -1.30 8.70
CA GLN A 113 5.60 -0.60 9.81
C GLN A 113 4.10 -0.43 9.62
N GLU A 114 3.66 0.07 8.46
CA GLU A 114 2.23 0.30 8.20
C GLU A 114 1.47 -1.02 8.03
N TYR A 115 2.08 -2.04 7.45
CA TYR A 115 1.51 -3.37 7.41
C TYR A 115 1.29 -3.95 8.82
N ALA A 116 2.28 -3.89 9.69
CA ALA A 116 2.16 -4.38 11.07
C ALA A 116 1.05 -3.65 11.83
N ARG A 117 0.94 -2.34 11.66
CA ARG A 117 -0.09 -1.50 12.27
C ARG A 117 -1.49 -1.88 11.77
N TRP A 118 -1.67 -1.99 10.46
CA TRP A 118 -2.93 -2.43 9.85
C TRP A 118 -3.33 -3.82 10.33
N LEU A 119 -2.41 -4.78 10.25
CA LEU A 119 -2.68 -6.17 10.67
C LEU A 119 -3.08 -6.28 12.14
N ALA A 120 -2.42 -5.56 13.02
CA ALA A 120 -2.77 -5.53 14.45
C ALA A 120 -4.21 -5.01 14.67
N GLY A 121 -4.58 -3.93 13.98
CA GLY A 121 -5.91 -3.34 14.05
C GLY A 121 -7.01 -4.29 13.56
N VAL A 122 -6.84 -4.89 12.37
CA VAL A 122 -7.85 -5.78 11.80
C VAL A 122 -7.97 -7.10 12.58
N ARG A 123 -6.88 -7.61 13.17
CA ARG A 123 -6.92 -8.72 14.12
C ARG A 123 -7.76 -8.38 15.36
N GLY A 124 -7.64 -7.15 15.87
CA GLY A 124 -8.46 -6.65 16.95
C GLY A 124 -9.95 -6.62 16.57
N TRP A 125 -10.31 -6.19 15.36
CA TRP A 125 -11.68 -6.22 14.87
C TRP A 125 -12.23 -7.65 14.74
N ALA A 126 -11.44 -8.59 14.22
CA ALA A 126 -11.83 -9.98 14.09
C ALA A 126 -12.08 -10.62 15.47
N ALA A 127 -11.12 -10.51 16.39
CA ALA A 127 -11.22 -11.07 17.73
C ALA A 127 -12.37 -10.46 18.55
N GLY A 128 -12.64 -9.16 18.37
CA GLY A 128 -13.74 -8.45 19.03
C GLY A 128 -15.11 -8.64 18.37
N GLY A 129 -15.24 -9.49 17.33
CA GLY A 129 -16.51 -9.73 16.64
C GLY A 129 -17.09 -8.50 15.93
N SER A 130 -16.25 -7.51 15.61
CA SER A 130 -16.70 -6.19 15.12
C SER A 130 -16.60 -6.00 13.61
N MET A 131 -16.33 -7.06 12.82
CA MET A 131 -16.24 -6.97 11.35
C MET A 131 -17.54 -6.51 10.68
N GLY A 132 -18.69 -6.74 11.31
CA GLY A 132 -20.01 -6.27 10.83
C GLY A 132 -20.38 -4.85 11.24
N VAL A 133 -19.57 -4.19 12.08
CA VAL A 133 -19.85 -2.82 12.55
C VAL A 133 -19.60 -1.83 11.41
N PRO A 134 -20.45 -0.78 11.22
CA PRO A 134 -20.22 0.27 10.24
C PRO A 134 -18.87 0.98 10.41
N LEU A 135 -18.28 1.40 9.30
CA LEU A 135 -16.98 2.08 9.26
C LEU A 135 -17.00 3.46 9.92
N GLY A 136 -18.14 4.16 9.81
CA GLY A 136 -18.27 5.50 10.35
C GLY A 136 -17.75 6.61 9.41
N PRO A 137 -17.80 7.88 9.88
CA PRO A 137 -17.63 9.06 9.04
C PRO A 137 -16.24 9.20 8.39
N ALA A 138 -15.22 8.51 8.91
CA ALA A 138 -13.87 8.52 8.32
C ALA A 138 -13.84 7.99 6.88
N GLU A 139 -14.78 7.13 6.50
CA GLU A 139 -14.89 6.56 5.16
C GLU A 139 -15.91 7.27 4.24
N SER A 140 -16.39 8.46 4.64
CA SER A 140 -17.25 9.32 3.81
C SER A 140 -18.45 8.55 3.22
N HIS A 141 -18.51 8.39 1.89
CA HIS A 141 -19.59 7.69 1.19
C HIS A 141 -19.75 6.20 1.56
N PHE A 142 -18.72 5.62 2.16
CA PHE A 142 -18.70 4.22 2.61
C PHE A 142 -18.94 4.07 4.12
N ALA A 143 -19.36 5.13 4.81
CA ALA A 143 -19.53 5.16 6.26
C ALA A 143 -20.41 4.02 6.80
N ASP A 144 -21.45 3.64 6.06
CA ASP A 144 -22.40 2.59 6.45
C ASP A 144 -21.94 1.17 6.06
N TYR A 145 -20.85 1.04 5.32
CA TYR A 145 -20.30 -0.26 4.97
C TYR A 145 -19.66 -0.93 6.18
N PRO A 146 -19.72 -2.28 6.30
CA PRO A 146 -19.13 -2.97 7.41
C PRO A 146 -17.59 -2.93 7.33
N ARG A 147 -16.92 -2.96 8.47
CA ARG A 147 -15.44 -3.03 8.59
C ARG A 147 -14.83 -4.15 7.75
N GLY A 148 -15.49 -5.30 7.68
CA GLY A 148 -15.05 -6.41 6.83
C GLY A 148 -14.96 -6.04 5.36
N ALA A 149 -15.83 -5.15 4.85
CA ALA A 149 -15.75 -4.68 3.46
C ALA A 149 -14.49 -3.83 3.22
N LEU A 150 -14.10 -2.99 4.18
CA LEU A 150 -12.83 -2.24 4.10
C LEU A 150 -11.63 -3.20 4.13
N VAL A 151 -11.63 -4.21 5.01
CA VAL A 151 -10.55 -5.19 5.07
C VAL A 151 -10.40 -5.91 3.72
N LEU A 152 -11.50 -6.36 3.12
CA LEU A 152 -11.48 -6.99 1.79
C LEU A 152 -11.00 -6.02 0.69
N HIS A 153 -11.37 -4.74 0.78
CA HIS A 153 -10.87 -3.72 -0.14
C HIS A 153 -9.36 -3.56 -0.02
N ILE A 154 -8.83 -3.38 1.19
CA ILE A 154 -7.39 -3.21 1.41
C ILE A 154 -6.61 -4.47 1.02
N ASN A 155 -7.12 -5.66 1.33
CA ASN A 155 -6.52 -6.92 0.89
C ASN A 155 -6.36 -6.94 -0.64
N ARG A 156 -7.43 -6.58 -1.37
CA ARG A 156 -7.42 -6.53 -2.84
C ARG A 156 -6.41 -5.52 -3.36
N GLU A 157 -6.35 -4.31 -2.80
CA GLU A 157 -5.42 -3.26 -3.21
C GLU A 157 -3.95 -3.69 -3.01
N VAL A 158 -3.63 -4.23 -1.82
CA VAL A 158 -2.26 -4.68 -1.52
C VAL A 158 -1.84 -5.87 -2.40
N ILE A 159 -2.75 -6.83 -2.64
CA ILE A 159 -2.48 -7.98 -3.53
C ILE A 159 -2.29 -7.49 -4.97
N HIS A 160 -3.16 -6.60 -5.46
CA HIS A 160 -3.11 -6.06 -6.81
C HIS A 160 -1.80 -5.31 -7.05
N HIS A 161 -1.52 -4.30 -6.24
CA HIS A 161 -0.31 -3.48 -6.40
C HIS A 161 0.98 -4.24 -6.06
N GLY A 162 0.92 -5.20 -5.15
CA GLY A 162 2.04 -6.11 -4.89
C GLY A 162 2.39 -6.98 -6.09
N SER A 163 1.38 -7.42 -6.85
CA SER A 163 1.59 -8.17 -8.10
C SER A 163 2.20 -7.30 -9.20
N GLU A 164 1.81 -6.02 -9.30
CA GLU A 164 2.42 -5.06 -10.23
C GLU A 164 3.88 -4.80 -9.88
N ILE A 165 4.23 -4.66 -8.60
CA ILE A 165 5.62 -4.53 -8.16
C ILE A 165 6.43 -5.77 -8.53
N SER A 166 5.86 -6.97 -8.34
CA SER A 166 6.51 -8.22 -8.71
C SER A 166 6.82 -8.28 -10.20
N LEU A 167 5.87 -7.84 -11.04
CA LEU A 167 6.07 -7.74 -12.49
C LEU A 167 7.15 -6.72 -12.85
N LEU A 168 7.17 -5.56 -12.21
CA LEU A 168 8.20 -4.53 -12.43
C LEU A 168 9.60 -5.06 -12.08
N ARG A 169 9.74 -5.87 -11.03
CA ARG A 169 10.99 -6.54 -10.68
C ARG A 169 11.45 -7.53 -11.75
N ASP A 170 10.53 -8.30 -12.32
CA ASP A 170 10.84 -9.21 -13.41
C ASP A 170 11.28 -8.46 -14.68
N LEU A 171 10.59 -7.36 -15.01
CA LEU A 171 10.97 -6.49 -16.13
C LEU A 171 12.33 -5.83 -15.91
N TRP A 172 12.63 -5.38 -14.70
CA TRP A 172 13.94 -4.84 -14.34
C TRP A 172 15.05 -5.88 -14.53
N ALA A 173 14.82 -7.10 -14.06
CA ALA A 173 15.81 -8.18 -14.17
C ALA A 173 16.15 -8.55 -15.62
N HIS A 174 15.22 -8.32 -16.56
CA HIS A 174 15.37 -8.68 -18.00
C HIS A 174 15.46 -7.46 -18.92
N ARG A 175 15.68 -6.23 -18.40
CA ARG A 175 15.65 -4.98 -19.18
C ARG A 175 16.74 -4.86 -20.25
N ASP A 176 17.82 -5.62 -20.11
CA ASP A 176 18.98 -5.59 -21.01
C ASP A 176 19.03 -6.83 -21.94
N ASP A 177 18.02 -7.72 -21.88
CA ASP A 177 17.85 -8.87 -22.76
C ASP A 177 17.15 -8.46 -24.08
#